data_1c4117762f86ff57eb0af7b38bad0cce
#
_entry.id   1c4117762f86ff57eb0af7b38bad0cce
#
_cell.length_a   1.000
_cell.length_b   1.000
_cell.length_c   1.000
_cell.angle_alpha   90.00
_cell.angle_beta   90.00
_cell.angle_gamma   90.00
#
_symmetry.space_group_name_H-M   'P 1'
#
loop_
_entity.id
_entity.type
_entity.pdbx_description
1 polymer ?
#
loop_
_entity_poly.entity_id
_entity_poly.type
_entity_poly.pdbx_seq_one_letter_code
_entity_poly.pdbx_strand_id
1 'polypeptide(L)'
;MSKTVLVFASQSENSAELENKYGKYCVTKSLNLDGVCVEGIYSNRQSLSKVYNTFIKDENSITVFIHDDAYIRDPDWTEKLKTALDKYDVVGLAGGSEAKINAPCLWHIMCPPHTHRGCVSHVNDDRKGTFVTNFGKQGRVLMLDGLFLAFNTKKLFDSGVKFDESCPAGYHFYDIDFSLTCNSKKLKLGTTYIDVVHNSHGLRKFTDEWQSGQAWFMQKVTDGKYNI
;
A
#
# COMPACT_ATOMS: atom_id res chain seq x y z
N MET A 1 3.46 -21.96 11.71
CA MET A 1 2.82 -20.66 11.40
C MET A 1 3.54 -20.05 10.20
N SER A 2 2.85 -19.43 9.25
CA SER A 2 3.50 -18.75 8.13
C SER A 2 4.28 -17.54 8.66
N LYS A 3 5.52 -17.36 8.17
CA LYS A 3 6.37 -16.20 8.47
C LYS A 3 5.71 -14.93 7.95
N THR A 4 5.71 -13.85 8.73
CA THR A 4 5.33 -12.52 8.25
C THR A 4 6.58 -11.72 7.90
N VAL A 5 6.60 -11.14 6.70
CA VAL A 5 7.69 -10.29 6.19
C VAL A 5 7.14 -8.89 5.98
N LEU A 6 7.66 -7.91 6.70
CA LEU A 6 7.33 -6.50 6.58
C LEU A 6 8.41 -5.82 5.74
N VAL A 7 8.04 -5.29 4.59
CA VAL A 7 8.95 -4.72 3.61
C VAL A 7 8.66 -3.23 3.43
N PHE A 8 9.70 -2.42 3.48
CA PHE A 8 9.63 -1.01 3.12
C PHE A 8 10.84 -0.58 2.29
N ALA A 9 10.64 0.42 1.46
CA ALA A 9 11.74 1.05 0.71
C ALA A 9 11.89 2.51 1.13
N SER A 10 13.10 2.94 1.41
CA SER A 10 13.42 4.29 1.86
C SER A 10 14.56 4.90 1.07
N GLN A 11 14.48 6.20 0.83
CA GLN A 11 15.60 6.98 0.30
C GLN A 11 16.67 7.29 1.36
N SER A 12 16.34 7.15 2.65
CA SER A 12 17.29 7.27 3.76
C SER A 12 18.38 6.21 3.67
N GLU A 13 19.58 6.53 4.10
CA GLU A 13 20.74 5.62 4.00
C GLU A 13 20.66 4.45 4.99
N ASN A 14 19.99 4.68 6.13
CA ASN A 14 19.86 3.70 7.20
C ASN A 14 18.67 4.03 8.13
N SER A 15 18.45 3.17 9.14
CA SER A 15 17.39 3.36 10.12
C SER A 15 17.54 4.61 10.97
N ALA A 16 18.75 5.01 11.31
CA ALA A 16 19.00 6.20 12.13
C ALA A 16 18.60 7.49 11.38
N GLU A 17 18.92 7.59 10.10
CA GLU A 17 18.49 8.70 9.26
C GLU A 17 16.97 8.72 9.09
N LEU A 18 16.37 7.55 8.85
CA LEU A 18 14.92 7.39 8.75
C LEU A 18 14.21 7.86 10.04
N GLU A 19 14.72 7.44 11.20
CA GLU A 19 14.19 7.82 12.50
C GLU A 19 14.37 9.32 12.79
N ASN A 20 15.49 9.90 12.38
CA ASN A 20 15.71 11.36 12.47
C ASN A 20 14.72 12.13 11.60
N LYS A 21 14.39 11.62 10.40
CA LYS A 21 13.46 12.26 9.46
C LYS A 21 12.02 12.22 9.94
N TYR A 22 11.53 11.08 10.45
CA TYR A 22 10.13 10.86 10.77
C TYR A 22 9.84 10.75 12.28
N GLY A 23 10.88 10.70 13.12
CA GLY A 23 10.74 10.57 14.58
C GLY A 23 10.11 9.23 14.97
N LYS A 24 9.19 9.28 15.93
CA LYS A 24 8.49 8.08 16.42
C LYS A 24 7.49 7.48 15.42
N TYR A 25 7.15 8.20 14.36
CA TYR A 25 6.16 7.77 13.37
C TYR A 25 6.83 7.26 12.09
N CYS A 26 7.73 6.30 12.23
CA CYS A 26 8.35 5.59 11.12
C CYS A 26 8.23 4.08 11.30
N VAL A 27 8.36 3.34 10.22
CA VAL A 27 8.12 1.89 10.19
C VAL A 27 8.98 1.12 11.18
N THR A 28 10.23 1.54 11.42
CA THR A 28 11.16 0.88 12.35
C THR A 28 10.74 0.99 13.83
N LYS A 29 9.82 1.89 14.16
CA LYS A 29 9.26 2.07 15.51
C LYS A 29 7.90 1.38 15.70
N SER A 30 7.42 0.65 14.70
CA SER A 30 6.14 -0.05 14.75
C SER A 30 6.07 -1.04 15.92
N LEU A 31 4.86 -1.19 16.48
CA LEU A 31 4.63 -2.09 17.61
C LEU A 31 4.57 -3.54 17.16
N ASN A 32 4.90 -4.43 18.06
CA ASN A 32 4.79 -5.89 17.92
C ASN A 32 5.44 -6.43 16.63
N LEU A 33 6.73 -6.12 16.47
CA LEU A 33 7.57 -6.67 15.40
C LEU A 33 8.25 -8.00 15.79
N ASP A 34 8.03 -8.50 17.00
CA ASP A 34 8.57 -9.78 17.43
C ASP A 34 8.04 -10.93 16.57
N GLY A 35 8.95 -11.72 16.01
CA GLY A 35 8.60 -12.79 15.06
C GLY A 35 8.26 -12.32 13.63
N VAL A 36 8.33 -11.02 13.36
CA VAL A 36 8.20 -10.43 12.03
C VAL A 36 9.59 -10.22 11.42
N CYS A 37 9.80 -10.68 10.19
CA CYS A 37 11.00 -10.37 9.45
C CYS A 37 10.86 -8.97 8.82
N VAL A 38 11.64 -8.02 9.29
CA VAL A 38 11.62 -6.64 8.76
C VAL A 38 12.71 -6.48 7.72
N GLU A 39 12.32 -6.17 6.49
CA GLU A 39 13.20 -5.97 5.32
C GLU A 39 13.16 -4.50 4.88
N GLY A 40 14.15 -3.73 5.31
CA GLY A 40 14.31 -2.33 4.92
C GLY A 40 15.25 -2.16 3.73
N ILE A 41 14.74 -1.65 2.61
CA ILE A 41 15.54 -1.34 1.43
C ILE A 41 15.95 0.14 1.50
N TYR A 42 17.08 0.39 2.12
CA TYR A 42 17.64 1.73 2.30
C TYR A 42 18.37 2.24 1.05
N SER A 43 18.61 3.54 0.97
CA SER A 43 19.22 4.21 -0.19
C SER A 43 18.51 3.88 -1.50
N ASN A 44 17.21 3.57 -1.44
CA ASN A 44 16.46 3.14 -2.61
C ASN A 44 16.32 4.26 -3.65
N ARG A 45 16.66 3.93 -4.89
CA ARG A 45 16.51 4.81 -6.07
C ARG A 45 15.67 4.12 -7.18
N GLN A 46 15.15 2.94 -6.90
CA GLN A 46 14.31 2.19 -7.82
C GLN A 46 12.83 2.50 -7.57
N SER A 47 11.98 2.21 -8.56
CA SER A 47 10.52 2.25 -8.35
C SER A 47 10.08 1.24 -7.30
N LEU A 48 8.99 1.55 -6.59
CA LEU A 48 8.39 0.60 -5.64
C LEU A 48 7.95 -0.69 -6.33
N SER A 49 7.41 -0.61 -7.56
CA SER A 49 7.08 -1.78 -8.37
C SER A 49 8.25 -2.76 -8.49
N LYS A 50 9.44 -2.24 -8.80
CA LYS A 50 10.64 -3.06 -8.98
C LYS A 50 11.11 -3.67 -7.67
N VAL A 51 11.14 -2.88 -6.58
CA VAL A 51 11.49 -3.38 -5.25
C VAL A 51 10.51 -4.46 -4.80
N TYR A 52 9.21 -4.18 -4.87
CA TYR A 52 8.17 -5.07 -4.35
C TYR A 52 8.10 -6.40 -5.10
N ASN A 53 8.33 -6.40 -6.42
CA ASN A 53 8.38 -7.64 -7.21
C ASN A 53 9.47 -8.61 -6.73
N THR A 54 10.55 -8.14 -6.12
CA THR A 54 11.61 -9.03 -5.58
C THR A 54 11.14 -9.87 -4.39
N PHE A 55 10.02 -9.48 -3.76
CA PHE A 55 9.42 -10.16 -2.62
C PHE A 55 8.21 -11.04 -3.00
N ILE A 56 7.76 -11.01 -4.25
CA ILE A 56 6.71 -11.92 -4.76
C ILE A 56 7.39 -13.21 -5.22
N LYS A 57 7.47 -14.19 -4.32
CA LYS A 57 8.22 -15.44 -4.50
C LYS A 57 7.36 -16.67 -4.20
N ASP A 58 7.82 -17.85 -4.60
CA ASP A 58 7.22 -19.14 -4.25
C ASP A 58 7.54 -19.52 -2.79
N GLU A 59 7.00 -18.76 -1.85
CA GLU A 59 7.23 -18.93 -0.41
C GLU A 59 5.91 -18.86 0.37
N ASN A 60 5.72 -19.77 1.34
CA ASN A 60 4.59 -19.76 2.26
C ASN A 60 4.81 -18.72 3.38
N SER A 61 4.65 -17.45 3.03
CA SER A 61 4.77 -16.31 3.93
C SER A 61 3.62 -15.32 3.72
N ILE A 62 3.42 -14.43 4.68
CA ILE A 62 2.61 -13.23 4.49
C ILE A 62 3.60 -12.10 4.22
N THR A 63 3.49 -11.46 3.06
CA THR A 63 4.26 -10.25 2.75
C THR A 63 3.41 -9.01 2.96
N VAL A 64 3.99 -8.02 3.62
CA VAL A 64 3.38 -6.72 3.89
C VAL A 64 4.29 -5.64 3.32
N PHE A 65 3.79 -4.88 2.35
CA PHE A 65 4.44 -3.66 1.88
C PHE A 65 3.87 -2.47 2.64
N ILE A 66 4.74 -1.63 3.18
CA ILE A 66 4.36 -0.46 3.96
C ILE A 66 5.29 0.71 3.62
N HIS A 67 4.78 1.93 3.69
CA HIS A 67 5.60 3.12 3.51
C HIS A 67 6.59 3.29 4.67
N ASP A 68 7.75 3.89 4.40
CA ASP A 68 8.79 4.13 5.39
C ASP A 68 8.40 5.19 6.44
N ASP A 69 7.48 6.10 6.09
CA ASP A 69 6.87 7.13 6.94
C ASP A 69 5.58 6.66 7.63
N ALA A 70 5.36 5.36 7.70
CA ALA A 70 4.22 4.76 8.39
C ALA A 70 4.66 4.08 9.70
N TYR A 71 3.79 4.11 10.71
CA TYR A 71 3.99 3.51 12.02
C TYR A 71 2.79 2.65 12.40
N ILE A 72 2.99 1.36 12.60
CA ILE A 72 1.94 0.45 13.07
C ILE A 72 1.82 0.64 14.59
N ARG A 73 0.69 1.24 15.01
CA ARG A 73 0.37 1.51 16.42
C ARG A 73 -0.50 0.42 17.05
N ASP A 74 -0.97 -0.54 16.27
CA ASP A 74 -1.83 -1.64 16.69
C ASP A 74 -1.00 -2.82 17.19
N PRO A 75 -1.06 -3.20 18.46
CA PRO A 75 -0.27 -4.34 18.96
C PRO A 75 -0.76 -5.70 18.43
N ASP A 76 -2.00 -5.80 17.96
CA ASP A 76 -2.61 -7.05 17.48
C ASP A 76 -2.65 -7.13 15.94
N TRP A 77 -1.86 -6.29 15.26
CA TRP A 77 -1.94 -6.13 13.81
C TRP A 77 -1.72 -7.43 13.03
N THR A 78 -0.83 -8.31 13.47
CA THR A 78 -0.54 -9.57 12.77
C THR A 78 -1.73 -10.54 12.81
N GLU A 79 -2.45 -10.61 13.93
CA GLU A 79 -3.63 -11.47 14.07
C GLU A 79 -4.83 -10.90 13.28
N LYS A 80 -5.02 -9.58 13.31
CA LYS A 80 -6.02 -8.90 12.47
C LYS A 80 -5.76 -9.10 10.99
N LEU A 81 -4.47 -9.02 10.59
CA LEU A 81 -4.05 -9.27 9.22
C LEU A 81 -4.35 -10.70 8.77
N LYS A 82 -3.98 -11.72 9.58
CA LYS A 82 -4.28 -13.13 9.27
C LYS A 82 -5.78 -13.33 9.08
N THR A 83 -6.60 -12.83 10.02
CA THR A 83 -8.06 -12.91 9.95
C THR A 83 -8.63 -12.25 8.67
N ALA A 84 -8.03 -11.16 8.22
CA ALA A 84 -8.43 -10.48 6.99
C ALA A 84 -8.02 -11.28 5.73
N LEU A 85 -6.83 -11.90 5.75
CA LEU A 85 -6.32 -12.74 4.65
C LEU A 85 -7.07 -14.07 4.48
N ASP A 86 -7.83 -14.51 5.50
CA ASP A 86 -8.78 -15.63 5.36
C ASP A 86 -9.96 -15.26 4.41
N LYS A 87 -10.26 -13.98 4.26
CA LYS A 87 -11.40 -13.47 3.48
C LYS A 87 -10.99 -12.85 2.14
N TYR A 88 -9.80 -12.25 2.10
CA TYR A 88 -9.29 -11.49 0.97
C TYR A 88 -7.92 -12.03 0.53
N ASP A 89 -7.60 -11.86 -0.74
CA ASP A 89 -6.30 -12.26 -1.30
C ASP A 89 -5.25 -11.15 -1.12
N VAL A 90 -5.71 -9.89 -1.14
CA VAL A 90 -4.92 -8.70 -0.86
C VAL A 90 -5.66 -7.82 0.13
N VAL A 91 -4.97 -7.33 1.14
CA VAL A 91 -5.52 -6.54 2.23
C VAL A 91 -4.78 -5.21 2.32
N GLY A 92 -5.54 -4.12 2.44
CA GLY A 92 -5.03 -2.79 2.75
C GLY A 92 -5.80 -2.12 3.89
N LEU A 93 -5.53 -0.84 4.14
CA LEU A 93 -6.16 -0.08 5.21
C LEU A 93 -7.30 0.81 4.69
N ALA A 94 -7.16 1.33 3.48
CA ALA A 94 -8.12 2.21 2.83
C ALA A 94 -8.24 1.89 1.34
N GLY A 95 -9.40 2.20 0.77
CA GLY A 95 -9.65 2.00 -0.65
C GLY A 95 -11.10 2.27 -1.02
N GLY A 96 -11.47 1.97 -2.27
CA GLY A 96 -12.82 2.15 -2.78
C GLY A 96 -13.37 0.91 -3.48
N SER A 97 -14.69 0.65 -3.32
CA SER A 97 -15.35 -0.53 -3.89
C SER A 97 -15.86 -0.33 -5.32
N GLU A 98 -15.86 0.90 -5.80
CA GLU A 98 -16.22 1.27 -7.17
C GLU A 98 -15.25 2.33 -7.67
N ALA A 99 -15.04 2.42 -8.98
CA ALA A 99 -14.20 3.46 -9.56
C ALA A 99 -14.82 4.03 -10.83
N LYS A 100 -14.65 5.34 -11.00
CA LYS A 100 -14.82 6.06 -12.27
C LYS A 100 -13.45 6.60 -12.64
N ILE A 101 -12.83 5.96 -13.63
CA ILE A 101 -11.46 6.32 -14.00
C ILE A 101 -11.46 7.69 -14.67
N ASN A 102 -10.90 8.65 -13.98
CA ASN A 102 -10.75 10.05 -14.40
C ASN A 102 -9.53 10.69 -13.73
N ALA A 103 -9.03 11.75 -14.34
CA ALA A 103 -7.94 12.56 -13.77
C ALA A 103 -8.48 13.54 -12.69
N PRO A 104 -7.70 13.80 -11.62
CA PRO A 104 -6.40 13.17 -11.32
C PRO A 104 -6.59 11.73 -10.82
N CYS A 105 -5.72 10.83 -11.26
CA CYS A 105 -5.81 9.40 -10.95
C CYS A 105 -5.29 9.12 -9.53
N LEU A 106 -6.08 9.51 -8.56
CA LEU A 106 -5.91 9.21 -7.13
C LEU A 106 -7.10 8.37 -6.69
N TRP A 107 -6.87 7.27 -5.97
CA TRP A 107 -7.94 6.33 -5.63
C TRP A 107 -9.15 7.01 -4.99
N HIS A 108 -8.94 7.94 -4.05
CA HIS A 108 -10.01 8.65 -3.33
C HIS A 108 -10.76 9.71 -4.18
N ILE A 109 -10.23 10.04 -5.35
CA ILE A 109 -10.90 10.90 -6.35
C ILE A 109 -11.64 10.04 -7.37
N MET A 110 -11.02 8.95 -7.84
CA MET A 110 -11.63 8.02 -8.79
C MET A 110 -12.75 7.20 -8.15
N CYS A 111 -12.67 6.91 -6.86
CA CYS A 111 -13.71 6.18 -6.15
C CYS A 111 -14.73 7.14 -5.56
N PRO A 112 -16.03 7.02 -5.85
CA PRO A 112 -17.07 7.86 -5.25
C PRO A 112 -17.03 7.78 -3.71
N PRO A 113 -17.21 8.88 -2.97
CA PRO A 113 -17.04 8.91 -1.50
C PRO A 113 -17.86 7.87 -0.72
N HIS A 114 -19.09 7.56 -1.16
CA HIS A 114 -19.94 6.54 -0.53
C HIS A 114 -19.42 5.10 -0.71
N THR A 115 -18.47 4.89 -1.62
CA THR A 115 -17.83 3.60 -1.89
C THR A 115 -16.51 3.43 -1.15
N HIS A 116 -16.04 4.47 -0.47
CA HIS A 116 -14.81 4.42 0.31
C HIS A 116 -14.94 3.44 1.48
N ARG A 117 -13.83 2.78 1.83
CA ARG A 117 -13.74 1.76 2.89
C ARG A 117 -12.45 1.94 3.68
N GLY A 118 -12.52 1.67 4.98
CA GLY A 118 -11.34 1.62 5.85
C GLY A 118 -11.04 2.91 6.59
N CYS A 119 -9.86 2.99 7.17
CA CYS A 119 -9.40 4.20 7.88
C CYS A 119 -7.87 4.22 7.98
N VAL A 120 -7.33 5.42 8.14
CA VAL A 120 -5.90 5.66 8.35
C VAL A 120 -5.74 6.78 9.36
N SER A 121 -4.82 6.62 10.31
CA SER A 121 -4.39 7.70 11.19
C SER A 121 -3.31 8.56 10.51
N HIS A 122 -3.33 9.86 10.73
CA HIS A 122 -2.35 10.80 10.19
C HIS A 122 -1.73 11.62 11.30
N VAL A 123 -0.49 12.05 11.13
CA VAL A 123 0.16 12.98 12.04
C VAL A 123 -0.40 14.39 11.80
N ASN A 124 -0.69 15.12 12.88
CA ASN A 124 -1.13 16.51 12.79
C ASN A 124 -0.03 17.40 12.19
N ASP A 125 -0.41 18.55 11.64
CA ASP A 125 0.54 19.52 11.07
C ASP A 125 1.58 20.02 12.08
N ASP A 126 1.20 20.14 13.35
CA ASP A 126 2.10 20.50 14.44
C ASP A 126 2.98 19.34 14.95
N ARG A 127 2.80 18.13 14.39
CA ARG A 127 3.49 16.88 14.75
C ARG A 127 3.36 16.43 16.21
N LYS A 128 2.43 17.02 16.98
CA LYS A 128 2.24 16.68 18.40
C LYS A 128 1.21 15.60 18.64
N GLY A 129 0.29 15.41 17.70
CA GLY A 129 -0.80 14.44 17.81
C GLY A 129 -1.09 13.74 16.49
N THR A 130 -2.13 12.92 16.53
CA THR A 130 -2.65 12.23 15.35
C THR A 130 -4.16 12.40 15.25
N PHE A 131 -4.70 12.35 14.05
CA PHE A 131 -6.12 12.27 13.76
C PHE A 131 -6.42 11.08 12.84
N VAL A 132 -7.67 10.64 12.82
CA VAL A 132 -8.10 9.52 11.99
C VAL A 132 -8.95 10.05 10.83
N THR A 133 -8.55 9.67 9.61
CA THR A 133 -9.43 9.79 8.44
C THR A 133 -10.22 8.49 8.32
N ASN A 134 -11.53 8.59 8.57
CA ASN A 134 -12.45 7.46 8.43
C ASN A 134 -13.09 7.50 7.04
N PHE A 135 -12.76 6.54 6.22
CA PHE A 135 -13.30 6.36 4.87
C PHE A 135 -14.59 5.50 4.84
N GLY A 136 -14.99 4.92 5.96
CA GLY A 136 -16.18 4.08 6.07
C GLY A 136 -15.88 2.68 6.62
N LYS A 137 -16.90 1.83 6.62
CA LYS A 137 -16.77 0.43 7.10
C LYS A 137 -15.77 -0.35 6.25
N GLN A 138 -15.02 -1.23 6.90
CA GLN A 138 -14.16 -2.18 6.20
C GLN A 138 -14.98 -3.09 5.29
N GLY A 139 -14.36 -3.56 4.22
CA GLY A 139 -15.04 -4.43 3.29
C GLY A 139 -14.26 -4.67 2.00
N ARG A 140 -14.91 -5.32 1.06
CA ARG A 140 -14.38 -5.55 -0.28
C ARG A 140 -14.18 -4.22 -1.01
N VAL A 141 -13.07 -4.12 -1.74
CA VAL A 141 -12.73 -2.96 -2.57
C VAL A 141 -12.27 -3.37 -3.96
N LEU A 142 -12.30 -2.42 -4.87
CA LEU A 142 -11.74 -2.51 -6.22
C LEU A 142 -10.30 -1.97 -6.24
N MET A 143 -10.06 -0.89 -5.50
CA MET A 143 -8.76 -0.22 -5.38
C MET A 143 -8.36 -0.11 -3.92
N LEU A 144 -7.07 -0.28 -3.65
CA LEU A 144 -6.42 -0.06 -2.35
C LEU A 144 -5.46 1.12 -2.45
N ASP A 145 -5.31 1.83 -1.35
CA ASP A 145 -4.22 2.77 -1.10
C ASP A 145 -2.92 2.00 -0.84
N GLY A 146 -1.82 2.49 -1.39
CA GLY A 146 -0.51 1.84 -1.33
C GLY A 146 0.22 1.94 0.00
N LEU A 147 -0.30 2.70 0.97
CA LEU A 147 0.31 2.87 2.30
C LEU A 147 0.66 1.55 2.97
N PHE A 148 -0.23 0.58 2.82
CA PHE A 148 -0.11 -0.75 3.41
C PHE A 148 -0.81 -1.76 2.48
N LEU A 149 -0.05 -2.70 1.92
CA LEU A 149 -0.55 -3.78 1.08
C LEU A 149 -0.03 -5.13 1.59
N ALA A 150 -0.92 -6.04 1.93
CA ALA A 150 -0.55 -7.34 2.47
C ALA A 150 -1.25 -8.48 1.72
N PHE A 151 -0.54 -9.62 1.59
CA PHE A 151 -1.05 -10.79 0.88
C PHE A 151 -0.31 -12.06 1.33
N ASN A 152 -0.91 -13.22 1.04
CA ASN A 152 -0.18 -14.48 1.07
C ASN A 152 0.75 -14.55 -0.15
N THR A 153 2.04 -14.65 0.10
CA THR A 153 3.09 -14.52 -0.93
C THR A 153 2.97 -15.59 -2.00
N LYS A 154 2.80 -16.85 -1.60
CA LYS A 154 2.63 -17.95 -2.55
C LYS A 154 1.38 -17.80 -3.40
N LYS A 155 0.25 -17.42 -2.79
CA LYS A 155 -1.01 -17.24 -3.52
C LYS A 155 -0.91 -16.14 -4.57
N LEU A 156 -0.24 -15.04 -4.25
CA LEU A 156 0.01 -13.97 -5.21
C LEU A 156 0.97 -14.43 -6.31
N PHE A 157 2.06 -15.12 -5.96
CA PHE A 157 3.00 -15.70 -6.92
C PHE A 157 2.30 -16.65 -7.90
N ASP A 158 1.49 -17.58 -7.40
CA ASP A 158 0.76 -18.56 -8.21
C ASP A 158 -0.28 -17.91 -9.16
N SER A 159 -0.81 -16.74 -8.78
CA SER A 159 -1.74 -15.97 -9.63
C SER A 159 -1.05 -15.32 -10.85
N GLY A 160 0.28 -15.22 -10.83
CA GLY A 160 1.08 -14.53 -11.84
C GLY A 160 0.96 -13.00 -11.79
N VAL A 161 0.31 -12.43 -10.74
CA VAL A 161 0.19 -10.97 -10.56
C VAL A 161 1.52 -10.40 -10.07
N LYS A 162 1.94 -9.31 -10.70
CA LYS A 162 3.10 -8.51 -10.33
C LYS A 162 2.77 -7.02 -10.47
N PHE A 163 3.56 -6.20 -9.81
CA PHE A 163 3.56 -4.76 -10.06
C PHE A 163 4.16 -4.48 -11.44
N ASP A 164 3.60 -3.53 -12.17
CA ASP A 164 4.13 -3.15 -13.48
C ASP A 164 5.34 -2.21 -13.32
N GLU A 165 6.51 -2.70 -13.71
CA GLU A 165 7.77 -1.97 -13.60
C GLU A 165 7.96 -0.91 -14.70
N SER A 166 7.07 -0.86 -15.69
CA SER A 166 7.12 0.11 -16.79
C SER A 166 6.53 1.47 -16.40
N CYS A 167 5.90 1.59 -15.22
CA CYS A 167 5.39 2.87 -14.73
C CYS A 167 6.53 3.89 -14.59
N PRO A 168 6.46 5.06 -15.25
CA PRO A 168 7.49 6.08 -15.16
C PRO A 168 7.51 6.83 -13.81
N ALA A 169 6.42 6.73 -13.01
CA ALA A 169 6.31 7.36 -11.69
C ALA A 169 6.68 6.36 -10.61
N GLY A 170 7.94 6.39 -10.17
CA GLY A 170 8.53 5.37 -9.32
C GLY A 170 7.84 5.10 -7.99
N TYR A 171 7.16 6.11 -7.41
CA TYR A 171 6.48 6.04 -6.10
C TYR A 171 4.96 6.24 -6.18
N HIS A 172 4.39 6.30 -7.39
CA HIS A 172 2.96 6.54 -7.62
C HIS A 172 2.39 5.52 -8.59
N PHE A 173 1.07 5.39 -8.60
CA PHE A 173 0.28 4.53 -9.50
C PHE A 173 0.49 3.02 -9.33
N TYR A 174 1.54 2.56 -8.64
CA TYR A 174 1.81 1.15 -8.42
C TYR A 174 0.64 0.45 -7.69
N ASP A 175 0.00 1.14 -6.77
CA ASP A 175 -1.10 0.66 -5.93
C ASP A 175 -2.40 0.50 -6.70
N ILE A 176 -2.79 1.53 -7.44
CA ILE A 176 -4.03 1.50 -8.25
C ILE A 176 -3.90 0.55 -9.43
N ASP A 177 -2.76 0.53 -10.13
CA ASP A 177 -2.46 -0.41 -11.19
C ASP A 177 -2.47 -1.86 -10.69
N PHE A 178 -1.76 -2.13 -9.60
CA PHE A 178 -1.73 -3.44 -8.96
C PHE A 178 -3.13 -3.90 -8.53
N SER A 179 -3.92 -3.01 -7.94
CA SER A 179 -5.28 -3.30 -7.50
C SER A 179 -6.16 -3.74 -8.69
N LEU A 180 -6.14 -2.99 -9.79
CA LEU A 180 -6.91 -3.32 -10.99
C LEU A 180 -6.38 -4.60 -11.67
N THR A 181 -5.08 -4.83 -11.65
CA THR A 181 -4.47 -6.07 -12.14
C THR A 181 -4.94 -7.28 -11.32
N CYS A 182 -4.95 -7.16 -9.99
CA CYS A 182 -5.50 -8.19 -9.10
C CYS A 182 -6.97 -8.50 -9.40
N ASN A 183 -7.80 -7.46 -9.57
CA ASN A 183 -9.22 -7.65 -9.92
C ASN A 183 -9.38 -8.35 -11.28
N SER A 184 -8.58 -8.00 -12.29
CA SER A 184 -8.61 -8.65 -13.61
C SER A 184 -8.24 -10.13 -13.52
N LYS A 185 -7.47 -10.53 -12.51
CA LYS A 185 -7.15 -11.93 -12.17
C LYS A 185 -8.12 -12.55 -11.16
N LYS A 186 -9.23 -11.87 -10.85
CA LYS A 186 -10.28 -12.31 -9.92
C LYS A 186 -9.81 -12.49 -8.47
N LEU A 187 -8.71 -11.86 -8.08
CA LEU A 187 -8.30 -11.79 -6.69
C LEU A 187 -9.24 -10.85 -5.92
N LYS A 188 -9.52 -11.20 -4.68
CA LYS A 188 -10.40 -10.42 -3.80
C LYS A 188 -9.55 -9.44 -2.99
N LEU A 189 -9.80 -8.15 -3.17
CA LEU A 189 -9.19 -7.09 -2.38
C LEU A 189 -10.13 -6.64 -1.27
N GLY A 190 -9.58 -6.32 -0.11
CA GLY A 190 -10.38 -5.80 1.01
C GLY A 190 -9.60 -4.93 1.96
N THR A 191 -10.32 -4.18 2.79
CA THR A 191 -9.74 -3.38 3.87
C THR A 191 -9.92 -4.05 5.22
N THR A 192 -8.96 -3.84 6.13
CA THR A 192 -9.02 -4.28 7.52
C THR A 192 -8.65 -3.15 8.46
N TYR A 193 -9.11 -3.25 9.72
CA TYR A 193 -8.77 -2.28 10.74
C TYR A 193 -7.47 -2.69 11.43
N ILE A 194 -6.40 -2.01 11.05
CA ILE A 194 -5.11 -1.99 11.75
C ILE A 194 -4.75 -0.51 11.93
N ASP A 195 -4.48 -0.10 13.16
CA ASP A 195 -4.15 1.30 13.45
C ASP A 195 -2.72 1.60 12.97
N VAL A 196 -2.63 2.22 11.81
CA VAL A 196 -1.39 2.69 11.21
C VAL A 196 -1.43 4.21 11.12
N VAL A 197 -0.37 4.84 11.60
CA VAL A 197 -0.18 6.30 11.52
C VAL A 197 0.70 6.62 10.33
N HIS A 198 0.19 7.38 9.38
CA HIS A 198 0.91 7.89 8.22
C HIS A 198 1.48 9.28 8.50
N ASN A 199 2.79 9.42 8.46
CA ASN A 199 3.50 10.68 8.73
C ASN A 199 3.77 11.46 7.42
N SER A 200 2.79 11.49 6.54
CA SER A 200 2.87 12.18 5.25
C SER A 200 2.05 13.46 5.26
N HIS A 201 2.50 14.42 4.49
CA HIS A 201 1.71 15.64 4.18
C HIS A 201 0.84 15.49 2.91
N GLY A 202 0.73 14.28 2.37
CA GLY A 202 0.04 14.00 1.12
C GLY A 202 0.76 14.54 -0.11
N LEU A 203 0.12 14.36 -1.27
CA LEU A 203 0.65 14.84 -2.55
C LEU A 203 0.42 16.35 -2.66
N ARG A 204 1.50 17.14 -2.58
CA ARG A 204 1.44 18.61 -2.62
C ARG A 204 1.48 19.20 -4.04
N LYS A 205 2.08 18.47 -4.99
CA LYS A 205 2.24 18.91 -6.37
C LYS A 205 2.18 17.71 -7.33
N PHE A 206 1.57 17.92 -8.47
CA PHE A 206 1.64 16.99 -9.60
C PHE A 206 2.92 17.30 -10.40
N THR A 207 4.00 16.60 -10.05
CA THR A 207 5.30 16.72 -10.76
C THR A 207 5.19 16.17 -12.18
N ASP A 208 6.17 16.47 -13.06
CA ASP A 208 6.23 15.91 -14.41
C ASP A 208 6.29 14.36 -14.39
N GLU A 209 7.00 13.79 -13.41
CA GLU A 209 7.04 12.35 -13.16
C GLU A 209 5.64 11.81 -12.84
N TRP A 210 4.91 12.48 -11.95
CA TRP A 210 3.54 12.11 -11.59
C TRP A 210 2.60 12.21 -12.82
N GLN A 211 2.69 13.29 -13.60
CA GLN A 211 1.89 13.47 -14.81
C GLN A 211 2.17 12.40 -15.87
N SER A 212 3.45 12.03 -16.03
CA SER A 212 3.85 10.92 -16.91
C SER A 212 3.27 9.58 -16.44
N GLY A 213 3.26 9.33 -15.13
CA GLY A 213 2.61 8.15 -14.54
C GLY A 213 1.10 8.13 -14.75
N GLN A 214 0.44 9.30 -14.63
CA GLN A 214 -0.99 9.41 -14.92
C GLN A 214 -1.30 9.12 -16.38
N ALA A 215 -0.52 9.66 -17.29
CA ALA A 215 -0.69 9.40 -18.72
C ALA A 215 -0.49 7.90 -19.03
N TRP A 216 0.54 7.28 -18.48
CA TRP A 216 0.78 5.85 -18.59
C TRP A 216 -0.41 5.01 -18.06
N PHE A 217 -0.93 5.33 -16.88
CA PHE A 217 -2.08 4.63 -16.29
C PHE A 217 -3.33 4.79 -17.15
N MET A 218 -3.64 6.01 -17.61
CA MET A 218 -4.79 6.29 -18.47
C MET A 218 -4.67 5.57 -19.81
N GLN A 219 -3.48 5.44 -20.38
CA GLN A 219 -3.26 4.66 -21.60
C GLN A 219 -3.59 3.18 -21.39
N LYS A 220 -3.16 2.59 -20.27
CA LYS A 220 -3.52 1.19 -19.92
C LYS A 220 -5.04 1.00 -19.80
N VAL A 221 -5.76 1.97 -19.25
CA VAL A 221 -7.23 1.95 -19.18
C VAL A 221 -7.83 1.98 -20.59
N THR A 222 -7.35 2.88 -21.44
CA THR A 222 -7.81 3.02 -22.83
C THR A 222 -7.53 1.75 -23.64
N ASP A 223 -6.40 1.11 -23.41
CA ASP A 223 -6.02 -0.16 -24.06
C ASP A 223 -6.79 -1.39 -23.52
N GLY A 224 -7.71 -1.19 -22.58
CA GLY A 224 -8.50 -2.27 -22.02
C GLY A 224 -7.70 -3.29 -21.21
N LYS A 225 -6.61 -2.86 -20.57
CA LYS A 225 -5.75 -3.75 -19.76
C LYS A 225 -6.40 -4.24 -18.48
N TYR A 226 -7.47 -3.58 -18.04
CA TYR A 226 -8.20 -3.93 -16.83
C TYR A 226 -9.64 -4.32 -17.16
N ASN A 227 -10.15 -5.32 -16.45
CA ASN A 227 -11.58 -5.70 -16.48
C ASN A 227 -12.33 -4.88 -15.40
N ILE A 228 -12.70 -3.65 -15.71
CA ILE A 228 -13.41 -2.70 -14.84
C ILE A 228 -14.72 -2.27 -15.44
#